data_9f5f7d5d4caff48973e4fa6c72f5cfb5
#
_entry.id   9f5f7d5d4caff48973e4fa6c72f5cfb5
#
_cell.length_a   1.000
_cell.length_b   1.000
_cell.length_c   1.000
_cell.angle_alpha   90.00
_cell.angle_beta   90.00
_cell.angle_gamma   90.00
#
_symmetry.space_group_name_H-M   'P 1'
#
loop_
_entity.id
_entity.type
_entity.pdbx_description
1 polymer ?
#
loop_
_entity_poly.entity_id
_entity_poly.type
_entity_poly.pdbx_seq_one_letter_code
_entity_poly.pdbx_strand_id
1 'polypeptide(L)'
;MSALGTVGKMLQNSLSRGGAKRTKKNPAPELKKGTFDYISEPKSDYFSVGFAKTDVMPDDMDKTTYYVAGYKINNPAKGVLDPMTASAIWIDDQSGRGGVVFVSIDDIGLTNYDVGIIRDLLADFKKETGCRSINIMSIHNHASIDTVGFWGPLPRSGRNKKYMEMLRQKVKQVVIDAYNDRREGDLYYGKKEAEEIQRDSRLPEVYSKDVTRFRFVPKDGSREVWMINFASHTESLLGKNSYVSADFAGYLRNEILEKTGAETIYFVGAIGGLIGLKELDEDNIKSTMIGGQSIAHTAMAIEDERKLRPILNYMRQEYYAQCDNYVLALVQRVGILKSHAAYTGKGSLNMSLHTEMNYFELDGLKLLFLPCELFPELAYGGYLDAEGSAEGKSPDINPTPLLQIANDDNMLIFCLSNDFTGYVVPPNDFYLNPNEPYINGARDRLDRRHYEETNSLGPETAPIVASVFTGIMDTVNKTKAEAEKAVK
;
A
#
# COMPACT_ATOMS: atom_id res chain seq x y z
N MET A 1 26.66 5.75 -24.60
CA MET A 1 25.34 6.31 -24.24
C MET A 1 24.48 6.31 -25.48
N SER A 2 23.30 5.76 -25.42
CA SER A 2 22.35 5.76 -26.55
C SER A 2 21.83 7.19 -26.84
N ALA A 3 21.17 7.41 -27.98
CA ALA A 3 20.50 8.68 -28.25
C ALA A 3 19.42 8.99 -27.20
N LEU A 4 18.68 7.96 -26.76
CA LEU A 4 17.66 8.07 -25.74
C LEU A 4 18.26 8.42 -24.37
N GLY A 5 19.39 7.81 -24.00
CA GLY A 5 20.12 8.14 -22.76
C GLY A 5 20.68 9.56 -22.77
N THR A 6 21.10 10.09 -23.94
CA THR A 6 21.53 11.49 -24.08
C THR A 6 20.35 12.45 -23.82
N VAL A 7 19.18 12.16 -24.40
CA VAL A 7 17.95 12.94 -24.15
C VAL A 7 17.56 12.85 -22.68
N GLY A 8 17.62 11.67 -22.07
CA GLY A 8 17.34 11.47 -20.64
C GLY A 8 18.22 12.34 -19.74
N LYS A 9 19.53 12.38 -20.01
CA LYS A 9 20.47 13.23 -19.27
C LYS A 9 20.20 14.75 -19.44
N MET A 10 19.78 15.17 -20.64
CA MET A 10 19.36 16.57 -20.85
C MET A 10 18.09 16.90 -20.05
N LEU A 11 17.12 15.99 -20.01
CA LEU A 11 15.90 16.13 -19.23
C LEU A 11 16.22 16.19 -17.74
N GLN A 12 17.01 15.27 -17.22
CA GLN A 12 17.44 15.26 -15.82
C GLN A 12 18.08 16.59 -15.43
N ASN A 13 19.04 17.11 -16.24
CA ASN A 13 19.69 18.38 -16.00
C ASN A 13 18.71 19.57 -16.04
N SER A 14 17.71 19.53 -16.91
CA SER A 14 16.67 20.56 -16.99
C SER A 14 15.76 20.54 -15.76
N LEU A 15 15.31 19.35 -15.33
CA LEU A 15 14.49 19.16 -14.16
C LEU A 15 15.23 19.55 -12.88
N SER A 16 16.51 19.16 -12.75
CA SER A 16 17.39 19.53 -11.63
C SER A 16 17.52 21.04 -11.47
N ARG A 17 17.83 21.75 -12.58
CA ARG A 17 17.90 23.23 -12.58
C ARG A 17 16.56 23.86 -12.22
N GLY A 18 15.45 23.30 -12.73
CA GLY A 18 14.11 23.74 -12.41
C GLY A 18 13.78 23.52 -10.93
N GLY A 19 14.15 22.37 -10.38
CA GLY A 19 14.01 22.03 -8.97
C GLY A 19 14.78 22.99 -8.07
N ALA A 20 16.08 23.22 -8.36
CA ALA A 20 16.91 24.15 -7.60
C ALA A 20 16.35 25.59 -7.56
N LYS A 21 15.82 26.07 -8.69
CA LYS A 21 15.16 27.39 -8.74
C LYS A 21 13.89 27.43 -7.86
N ARG A 22 13.10 26.37 -7.88
CA ARG A 22 11.86 26.27 -7.08
C ARG A 22 12.17 26.13 -5.60
N THR A 23 13.19 25.35 -5.21
CA THR A 23 13.66 25.26 -3.82
C THR A 23 14.03 26.63 -3.26
N LYS A 24 14.71 27.48 -4.06
CA LYS A 24 15.05 28.85 -3.63
C LYS A 24 13.83 29.77 -3.52
N LYS A 25 12.85 29.60 -4.43
CA LYS A 25 11.68 30.50 -4.49
C LYS A 25 10.58 30.08 -3.52
N ASN A 26 10.40 28.78 -3.34
CA ASN A 26 9.32 28.20 -2.55
C ASN A 26 9.81 26.87 -1.94
N PRO A 27 10.65 26.93 -0.89
CA PRO A 27 11.20 25.73 -0.26
C PRO A 27 10.08 24.90 0.36
N ALA A 28 10.30 23.59 0.40
CA ALA A 28 9.39 22.69 1.10
C ALA A 28 9.30 23.09 2.59
N PRO A 29 8.08 23.14 3.16
CA PRO A 29 7.91 23.45 4.58
C PRO A 29 8.55 22.40 5.47
N GLU A 30 8.95 22.77 6.67
CA GLU A 30 9.37 21.81 7.69
C GLU A 30 8.15 21.01 8.15
N LEU A 31 8.30 19.67 8.22
CA LEU A 31 7.24 18.78 8.65
C LEU A 31 7.30 18.60 10.18
N LYS A 32 6.12 18.61 10.78
CA LYS A 32 6.01 18.39 12.22
C LYS A 32 6.23 16.92 12.56
N LYS A 33 6.90 16.69 13.68
CA LYS A 33 6.99 15.35 14.25
C LYS A 33 5.60 14.89 14.70
N GLY A 34 5.24 13.67 14.32
CA GLY A 34 4.01 13.04 14.76
C GLY A 34 3.99 12.81 16.28
N THR A 35 2.80 12.68 16.83
CA THR A 35 2.58 12.30 18.23
C THR A 35 1.94 10.93 18.29
N PHE A 36 2.35 10.11 19.26
CA PHE A 36 1.72 8.82 19.50
C PHE A 36 0.55 8.99 20.47
N ASP A 37 -0.66 8.81 19.94
CA ASP A 37 -1.90 8.83 20.71
C ASP A 37 -2.05 7.48 21.42
N TYR A 38 -1.74 7.43 22.72
CA TYR A 38 -1.49 6.22 23.49
C TYR A 38 -2.37 6.12 24.73
N ILE A 39 -2.90 4.92 24.95
CA ILE A 39 -3.43 4.44 26.22
C ILE A 39 -2.88 3.04 26.51
N SER A 40 -2.64 2.72 27.79
CA SER A 40 -2.17 1.41 28.23
C SER A 40 -3.30 0.46 28.65
N GLU A 41 -4.45 1.04 29.05
CA GLU A 41 -5.59 0.27 29.55
C GLU A 41 -6.87 0.58 28.79
N PRO A 42 -7.71 -0.43 28.52
CA PRO A 42 -8.97 -0.23 27.85
C PRO A 42 -9.94 0.62 28.68
N LYS A 43 -10.83 1.34 27.98
CA LYS A 43 -11.90 2.13 28.62
C LYS A 43 -13.27 1.53 28.38
N SER A 44 -13.35 0.44 27.62
CA SER A 44 -14.55 -0.33 27.29
C SER A 44 -14.23 -1.82 27.31
N ASP A 45 -15.25 -2.64 27.38
CA ASP A 45 -15.13 -4.11 27.27
C ASP A 45 -15.15 -4.59 25.81
N TYR A 46 -15.59 -3.74 24.87
CA TYR A 46 -15.81 -4.07 23.48
C TYR A 46 -15.24 -3.01 22.53
N PHE A 47 -14.86 -3.43 21.33
CA PHE A 47 -14.70 -2.52 20.22
C PHE A 47 -16.06 -2.10 19.65
N SER A 48 -16.12 -0.93 19.02
CA SER A 48 -17.19 -0.55 18.11
C SER A 48 -16.67 -0.62 16.68
N VAL A 49 -17.21 -1.56 15.89
CA VAL A 49 -16.76 -1.81 14.52
C VAL A 49 -17.94 -1.76 13.56
N GLY A 50 -17.76 -1.11 12.42
CA GLY A 50 -18.73 -1.08 11.34
C GLY A 50 -18.08 -1.34 10.00
N PHE A 51 -18.82 -1.87 9.04
CA PHE A 51 -18.35 -2.25 7.72
C PHE A 51 -19.33 -1.85 6.63
N ALA A 52 -18.80 -1.37 5.52
CA ALA A 52 -19.58 -1.19 4.30
C ALA A 52 -18.75 -1.53 3.06
N LYS A 53 -19.43 -1.89 1.98
CA LYS A 53 -18.84 -2.20 0.66
C LYS A 53 -19.70 -1.60 -0.43
N THR A 54 -19.08 -1.06 -1.46
CA THR A 54 -19.74 -0.51 -2.64
C THR A 54 -19.01 -0.93 -3.91
N ASP A 55 -19.78 -1.13 -4.98
CA ASP A 55 -19.26 -1.26 -6.34
C ASP A 55 -18.59 0.05 -6.80
N VAL A 56 -17.44 -0.04 -7.46
CA VAL A 56 -16.72 1.10 -8.04
C VAL A 56 -16.57 1.01 -9.56
N MET A 57 -17.46 0.24 -10.21
CA MET A 57 -17.53 0.19 -11.67
C MET A 57 -18.18 1.44 -12.26
N PRO A 58 -17.70 1.94 -13.42
CA PRO A 58 -18.38 3.01 -14.13
C PRO A 58 -19.61 2.50 -14.89
N ASP A 59 -20.65 3.33 -15.00
CA ASP A 59 -21.91 2.98 -15.64
C ASP A 59 -21.87 3.05 -17.17
N ASP A 60 -20.77 3.56 -17.77
CA ASP A 60 -20.67 3.90 -19.20
C ASP A 60 -19.53 3.15 -19.92
N MET A 61 -19.18 1.94 -19.45
CA MET A 61 -18.14 1.12 -20.08
C MET A 61 -18.43 0.72 -21.53
N ASP A 62 -19.69 0.74 -21.93
CA ASP A 62 -20.14 0.51 -23.30
C ASP A 62 -19.90 1.72 -24.23
N LYS A 63 -19.69 2.92 -23.66
CA LYS A 63 -19.55 4.20 -24.40
C LYS A 63 -18.21 4.86 -24.20
N THR A 64 -17.50 4.53 -23.14
CA THR A 64 -16.24 5.16 -22.74
C THR A 64 -15.13 4.13 -22.69
N THR A 65 -13.99 4.43 -23.33
CA THR A 65 -12.81 3.58 -23.24
C THR A 65 -12.11 3.80 -21.89
N TYR A 66 -12.00 2.73 -21.11
CA TYR A 66 -11.17 2.61 -19.92
C TYR A 66 -9.96 1.75 -20.20
N TYR A 67 -8.88 1.94 -19.49
CA TYR A 67 -7.63 1.18 -19.66
C TYR A 67 -7.39 0.29 -18.46
N VAL A 68 -7.03 -0.97 -18.71
CA VAL A 68 -6.65 -1.91 -17.67
C VAL A 68 -5.20 -1.63 -17.26
N ALA A 69 -5.00 -1.42 -15.95
CA ALA A 69 -3.72 -1.12 -15.36
C ALA A 69 -2.81 -2.35 -15.19
N GLY A 70 -1.56 -2.12 -14.83
CA GLY A 70 -0.62 -3.12 -14.34
C GLY A 70 0.45 -3.53 -15.35
N TYR A 71 0.08 -4.01 -16.53
CA TYR A 71 1.05 -4.60 -17.46
C TYR A 71 1.28 -3.77 -18.73
N LYS A 72 0.26 -3.64 -19.58
CA LYS A 72 0.42 -3.08 -20.92
C LYS A 72 -0.02 -1.63 -20.99
N ILE A 73 0.86 -0.77 -21.48
CA ILE A 73 0.46 0.57 -21.92
C ILE A 73 -0.54 0.44 -23.07
N ASN A 74 -1.59 1.29 -23.06
CA ASN A 74 -2.66 1.30 -24.05
C ASN A 74 -3.40 -0.06 -24.16
N ASN A 75 -3.84 -0.58 -23.00
CA ASN A 75 -4.64 -1.80 -22.90
C ASN A 75 -6.13 -1.44 -22.64
N PRO A 76 -6.93 -1.14 -23.69
CA PRO A 76 -8.34 -0.83 -23.48
C PRO A 76 -9.10 -2.03 -22.93
N ALA A 77 -9.95 -1.77 -21.92
CA ALA A 77 -10.81 -2.78 -21.32
C ALA A 77 -11.80 -3.32 -22.37
N LYS A 78 -11.88 -4.66 -22.49
CA LYS A 78 -12.76 -5.37 -23.41
C LYS A 78 -14.08 -5.79 -22.77
N GLY A 79 -14.18 -5.70 -21.47
CA GLY A 79 -15.34 -6.10 -20.67
C GLY A 79 -14.97 -6.27 -19.19
N VAL A 80 -15.89 -6.86 -18.46
CA VAL A 80 -15.78 -7.09 -17.01
C VAL A 80 -15.94 -8.59 -16.74
N LEU A 81 -15.01 -9.17 -15.99
CA LEU A 81 -15.14 -10.55 -15.47
C LEU A 81 -15.95 -10.53 -14.18
N ASP A 82 -15.59 -9.64 -13.28
CA ASP A 82 -16.26 -9.41 -12.00
C ASP A 82 -16.06 -7.94 -11.57
N PRO A 83 -16.96 -7.39 -10.73
CA PRO A 83 -16.91 -5.99 -10.37
C PRO A 83 -15.79 -5.70 -9.36
N MET A 84 -15.11 -4.56 -9.57
CA MET A 84 -14.23 -3.96 -8.55
C MET A 84 -15.08 -3.31 -7.46
N THR A 85 -14.58 -3.37 -6.21
CA THR A 85 -15.24 -2.77 -5.06
C THR A 85 -14.32 -1.85 -4.26
N ALA A 86 -14.93 -0.97 -3.47
CA ALA A 86 -14.31 -0.31 -2.34
C ALA A 86 -15.02 -0.76 -1.07
N SER A 87 -14.24 -1.15 -0.07
CA SER A 87 -14.74 -1.55 1.24
C SER A 87 -14.15 -0.64 2.31
N ALA A 88 -14.91 -0.34 3.35
CA ALA A 88 -14.45 0.44 4.50
C ALA A 88 -14.78 -0.29 5.80
N ILE A 89 -13.86 -0.20 6.77
CA ILE A 89 -14.08 -0.64 8.14
C ILE A 89 -13.78 0.50 9.10
N TRP A 90 -14.72 0.78 9.99
CA TRP A 90 -14.55 1.65 11.15
C TRP A 90 -14.15 0.80 12.35
N ILE A 91 -13.13 1.21 13.10
CA ILE A 91 -12.71 0.57 14.34
C ILE A 91 -12.52 1.66 15.40
N ASP A 92 -13.21 1.51 16.54
CA ASP A 92 -13.12 2.39 17.70
C ASP A 92 -12.95 1.54 18.96
N ASP A 93 -11.96 1.86 19.78
CA ASP A 93 -11.71 1.23 21.08
C ASP A 93 -12.62 1.78 22.20
N GLN A 94 -13.56 2.66 21.83
CA GLN A 94 -14.51 3.32 22.73
C GLN A 94 -13.85 4.05 23.91
N SER A 95 -12.59 4.46 23.72
CA SER A 95 -11.85 5.21 24.75
C SER A 95 -12.26 6.68 24.87
N GLY A 96 -13.16 7.14 24.00
CA GLY A 96 -13.56 8.54 23.87
C GLY A 96 -12.63 9.40 22.99
N ARG A 97 -11.56 8.80 22.45
CA ARG A 97 -10.63 9.48 21.51
C ARG A 97 -11.15 9.49 20.06
N GLY A 98 -12.18 8.70 19.76
CA GLY A 98 -12.73 8.46 18.44
C GLY A 98 -12.04 7.31 17.71
N GLY A 99 -12.68 6.83 16.64
CA GLY A 99 -12.22 5.69 15.89
C GLY A 99 -11.31 6.04 14.71
N VAL A 100 -10.91 5.00 13.98
CA VAL A 100 -10.16 5.08 12.73
C VAL A 100 -10.90 4.36 11.62
N VAL A 101 -10.65 4.77 10.38
CA VAL A 101 -11.20 4.11 9.19
C VAL A 101 -10.05 3.53 8.37
N PHE A 102 -10.22 2.29 7.91
CA PHE A 102 -9.41 1.67 6.88
C PHE A 102 -10.31 1.39 5.67
N VAL A 103 -9.88 1.86 4.52
CA VAL A 103 -10.53 1.62 3.22
C VAL A 103 -9.63 0.74 2.38
N SER A 104 -10.20 -0.24 1.71
CA SER A 104 -9.53 -1.06 0.71
C SER A 104 -10.24 -0.88 -0.63
N ILE A 105 -9.49 -0.62 -1.69
CA ILE A 105 -10.02 -0.40 -3.05
C ILE A 105 -9.38 -1.39 -4.00
N ASP A 106 -10.18 -2.00 -4.87
CA ASP A 106 -9.73 -2.94 -5.90
C ASP A 106 -9.06 -2.21 -7.08
N ASP A 107 -8.14 -1.30 -6.79
CA ASP A 107 -7.38 -0.55 -7.79
C ASP A 107 -5.87 -0.85 -7.74
N ILE A 108 -5.14 -0.34 -8.74
CA ILE A 108 -3.68 -0.49 -8.85
C ILE A 108 -2.93 0.37 -7.84
N GLY A 109 -3.48 1.54 -7.50
CA GLY A 109 -2.87 2.51 -6.61
C GLY A 109 -3.60 3.85 -6.63
N LEU A 110 -3.65 4.51 -5.48
CA LEU A 110 -4.06 5.90 -5.35
C LEU A 110 -2.92 6.73 -4.78
N THR A 111 -2.59 7.82 -5.46
CA THR A 111 -1.60 8.75 -4.93
C THR A 111 -2.20 9.64 -3.84
N ASN A 112 -1.33 10.24 -3.03
CA ASN A 112 -1.70 11.20 -1.98
C ASN A 112 -2.55 12.39 -2.50
N TYR A 113 -2.51 12.69 -3.79
CA TYR A 113 -3.38 13.68 -4.43
C TYR A 113 -4.86 13.31 -4.33
N ASP A 114 -5.19 12.06 -4.66
CA ASP A 114 -6.56 11.56 -4.58
C ASP A 114 -7.00 11.30 -3.15
N VAL A 115 -6.10 10.74 -2.35
CA VAL A 115 -6.31 10.52 -0.91
C VAL A 115 -6.60 11.85 -0.22
N GLY A 116 -5.87 12.93 -0.55
CA GLY A 116 -6.12 14.28 -0.04
C GLY A 116 -7.53 14.78 -0.37
N ILE A 117 -7.95 14.64 -1.64
CA ILE A 117 -9.30 15.04 -2.06
C ILE A 117 -10.39 14.23 -1.32
N ILE A 118 -10.21 12.93 -1.14
CA ILE A 118 -11.18 12.10 -0.40
C ILE A 118 -11.25 12.55 1.07
N ARG A 119 -10.11 12.82 1.70
CA ARG A 119 -10.06 13.33 3.08
C ARG A 119 -10.72 14.71 3.21
N ASP A 120 -10.54 15.57 2.22
CA ASP A 120 -11.22 16.88 2.17
C ASP A 120 -12.74 16.72 2.06
N LEU A 121 -13.22 15.79 1.23
CA LEU A 121 -14.65 15.45 1.12
C LEU A 121 -15.23 14.86 2.42
N LEU A 122 -14.38 14.34 3.32
CA LEU A 122 -14.74 13.76 4.61
C LEU A 122 -14.39 14.69 5.81
N ALA A 123 -14.07 15.98 5.57
CA ALA A 123 -13.65 16.89 6.63
C ALA A 123 -14.74 17.10 7.70
N ASP A 124 -16.00 17.29 7.28
CA ASP A 124 -17.13 17.44 8.20
C ASP A 124 -17.40 16.14 8.95
N PHE A 125 -17.41 15.01 8.25
CA PHE A 125 -17.51 13.67 8.85
C PHE A 125 -16.45 13.46 9.96
N LYS A 126 -15.20 13.79 9.67
CA LYS A 126 -14.11 13.66 10.63
C LYS A 126 -14.33 14.52 11.87
N LYS A 127 -14.83 15.74 11.69
CA LYS A 127 -15.14 16.67 12.79
C LYS A 127 -16.32 16.22 13.63
N GLU A 128 -17.39 15.73 12.99
CA GLU A 128 -18.65 15.33 13.66
C GLU A 128 -18.49 14.03 14.43
N THR A 129 -17.71 13.08 13.90
CA THR A 129 -17.55 11.74 14.47
C THR A 129 -16.35 11.61 15.41
N GLY A 130 -15.43 12.59 15.42
CA GLY A 130 -14.16 12.49 16.12
C GLY A 130 -13.19 11.50 15.46
N CYS A 131 -13.39 11.14 14.18
CA CYS A 131 -12.52 10.21 13.46
C CYS A 131 -11.06 10.68 13.50
N ARG A 132 -10.16 9.86 14.06
CA ARG A 132 -8.73 10.20 14.21
C ARG A 132 -7.98 10.10 12.90
N SER A 133 -8.23 9.05 12.13
CA SER A 133 -7.54 8.78 10.88
C SER A 133 -8.44 8.13 9.84
N ILE A 134 -8.25 8.52 8.57
CA ILE A 134 -8.86 7.89 7.39
C ILE A 134 -7.72 7.38 6.54
N ASN A 135 -7.58 6.05 6.45
CA ASN A 135 -6.51 5.37 5.74
C ASN A 135 -7.09 4.69 4.51
N ILE A 136 -6.55 5.02 3.35
CA ILE A 136 -7.02 4.54 2.06
C ILE A 136 -5.92 3.70 1.44
N MET A 137 -6.23 2.45 1.15
CA MET A 137 -5.29 1.46 0.63
C MET A 137 -5.79 0.87 -0.68
N SER A 138 -4.86 0.64 -1.57
CA SER A 138 -5.04 -0.09 -2.82
C SER A 138 -4.60 -1.53 -2.63
N ILE A 139 -5.28 -2.48 -3.26
CA ILE A 139 -4.85 -3.89 -3.23
C ILE A 139 -3.83 -4.22 -4.32
N HIS A 140 -3.40 -3.22 -5.08
CA HIS A 140 -2.48 -3.34 -6.21
C HIS A 140 -2.99 -4.25 -7.33
N ASN A 141 -4.21 -4.02 -7.73
CA ASN A 141 -4.90 -4.86 -8.70
C ASN A 141 -4.50 -4.56 -10.15
N HIS A 142 -3.80 -5.51 -10.80
CA HIS A 142 -3.36 -5.42 -12.19
C HIS A 142 -4.44 -5.76 -13.23
N ALA A 143 -5.69 -5.94 -12.79
CA ALA A 143 -6.87 -6.06 -13.64
C ALA A 143 -7.88 -4.92 -13.39
N SER A 144 -7.45 -3.82 -12.76
CA SER A 144 -8.28 -2.67 -12.45
C SER A 144 -8.29 -1.61 -13.56
N ILE A 145 -9.22 -0.67 -13.47
CA ILE A 145 -9.20 0.55 -14.28
C ILE A 145 -8.05 1.45 -13.80
N ASP A 146 -7.33 2.08 -14.76
CA ASP A 146 -6.18 2.94 -14.47
C ASP A 146 -6.54 4.16 -13.61
N THR A 147 -6.11 4.15 -12.36
CA THR A 147 -6.25 5.24 -11.37
C THR A 147 -4.99 6.10 -11.27
N VAL A 148 -3.85 5.64 -11.78
CA VAL A 148 -2.55 6.32 -11.72
C VAL A 148 -2.28 7.19 -12.95
N GLY A 149 -2.59 6.66 -14.16
CA GLY A 149 -2.47 7.39 -15.41
C GLY A 149 -1.44 6.83 -16.42
N PHE A 150 -0.73 5.76 -16.06
CA PHE A 150 0.36 5.22 -16.87
C PHE A 150 -0.08 4.29 -18.00
N TRP A 151 -1.26 3.69 -17.90
CA TRP A 151 -1.70 2.62 -18.82
C TRP A 151 -2.59 3.10 -19.97
N GLY A 152 -2.72 4.41 -20.14
CA GLY A 152 -3.36 5.01 -21.30
C GLY A 152 -2.47 5.06 -22.56
N PRO A 153 -2.99 5.62 -23.69
CA PRO A 153 -2.24 5.79 -24.92
C PRO A 153 -1.30 7.00 -24.83
N LEU A 154 -0.13 6.83 -24.21
CA LEU A 154 0.84 7.90 -24.01
C LEU A 154 1.04 8.78 -25.26
N PRO A 155 1.12 10.10 -25.12
CA PRO A 155 1.27 10.89 -23.89
C PRO A 155 -0.05 11.23 -23.18
N ARG A 156 -1.17 10.62 -23.53
CA ARG A 156 -2.43 10.81 -22.82
C ARG A 156 -2.48 9.90 -21.60
N SER A 157 -2.92 10.46 -20.48
CA SER A 157 -3.16 9.68 -19.28
C SER A 157 -4.29 8.66 -19.47
N GLY A 158 -4.14 7.46 -18.93
CA GLY A 158 -5.20 6.46 -18.86
C GLY A 158 -6.30 6.77 -17.85
N ARG A 159 -6.05 7.75 -17.00
CA ARG A 159 -6.95 8.21 -15.94
C ARG A 159 -8.18 8.91 -16.51
N ASN A 160 -9.35 8.36 -16.30
CA ASN A 160 -10.61 8.99 -16.68
C ASN A 160 -11.11 9.92 -15.57
N LYS A 161 -11.34 11.21 -15.89
CA LYS A 161 -11.74 12.21 -14.88
C LYS A 161 -13.09 11.91 -14.23
N LYS A 162 -14.09 11.45 -15.01
CA LYS A 162 -15.42 11.11 -14.48
C LYS A 162 -15.32 9.91 -13.52
N TYR A 163 -14.56 8.88 -13.92
CA TYR A 163 -14.33 7.72 -13.10
C TYR A 163 -13.67 8.10 -11.77
N MET A 164 -12.60 8.90 -11.80
CA MET A 164 -11.93 9.34 -10.58
C MET A 164 -12.84 10.17 -9.66
N GLU A 165 -13.71 11.01 -10.23
CA GLU A 165 -14.69 11.74 -9.43
C GLU A 165 -15.70 10.79 -8.79
N MET A 166 -16.28 9.89 -9.55
CA MET A 166 -17.20 8.86 -9.07
C MET A 166 -16.55 8.01 -7.98
N LEU A 167 -15.31 7.53 -8.18
CA LEU A 167 -14.56 6.73 -7.23
C LEU A 167 -14.41 7.46 -5.88
N ARG A 168 -13.98 8.73 -5.92
CA ARG A 168 -13.82 9.54 -4.68
C ARG A 168 -15.14 9.70 -3.92
N GLN A 169 -16.25 9.93 -4.62
CA GLN A 169 -17.57 10.06 -3.99
C GLN A 169 -18.05 8.73 -3.42
N LYS A 170 -17.82 7.61 -4.11
CA LYS A 170 -18.15 6.28 -3.59
C LYS A 170 -17.30 5.92 -2.37
N VAL A 171 -16.00 6.25 -2.37
CA VAL A 171 -15.14 6.08 -1.20
C VAL A 171 -15.58 6.93 -0.03
N LYS A 172 -15.96 8.21 -0.26
CA LYS A 172 -16.58 9.04 0.77
C LYS A 172 -17.80 8.35 1.37
N GLN A 173 -18.72 7.88 0.52
CA GLN A 173 -19.98 7.31 0.97
C GLN A 173 -19.76 6.00 1.75
N VAL A 174 -18.90 5.10 1.28
CA VAL A 174 -18.63 3.83 1.97
C VAL A 174 -18.01 4.04 3.35
N VAL A 175 -17.22 5.10 3.55
CA VAL A 175 -16.70 5.50 4.87
C VAL A 175 -17.84 5.90 5.81
N ILE A 176 -18.78 6.71 5.32
CA ILE A 176 -19.95 7.14 6.09
C ILE A 176 -20.84 5.94 6.43
N ASP A 177 -21.05 5.05 5.47
CA ASP A 177 -21.87 3.85 5.64
C ASP A 177 -21.23 2.88 6.65
N ALA A 178 -19.92 2.69 6.62
CA ALA A 178 -19.20 1.89 7.61
C ALA A 178 -19.35 2.48 9.03
N TYR A 179 -19.27 3.81 9.17
CA TYR A 179 -19.52 4.46 10.45
C TYR A 179 -20.96 4.24 10.93
N ASN A 180 -21.95 4.23 10.04
CA ASN A 180 -23.36 4.03 10.39
C ASN A 180 -23.68 2.57 10.75
N ASP A 181 -22.93 1.60 10.24
CA ASP A 181 -23.06 0.14 10.52
C ASP A 181 -22.43 -0.30 11.85
N ARG A 182 -21.96 0.63 12.69
CA ARG A 182 -21.24 0.29 13.92
C ARG A 182 -22.03 -0.60 14.87
N ARG A 183 -21.34 -1.60 15.38
CA ARG A 183 -21.84 -2.56 16.38
C ARG A 183 -20.76 -2.79 17.42
N GLU A 184 -21.16 -3.08 18.66
CA GLU A 184 -20.25 -3.54 19.69
C GLU A 184 -19.91 -5.01 19.51
N GLY A 185 -18.69 -5.38 19.80
CA GLY A 185 -18.25 -6.77 19.73
C GLY A 185 -16.80 -6.99 20.08
N ASP A 186 -16.40 -8.23 19.97
CA ASP A 186 -15.06 -8.72 20.24
C ASP A 186 -14.25 -8.73 18.93
N LEU A 187 -12.98 -8.34 19.04
CA LEU A 187 -12.02 -8.43 17.95
C LEU A 187 -10.98 -9.50 18.27
N TYR A 188 -10.79 -10.44 17.38
CA TYR A 188 -9.81 -11.52 17.48
C TYR A 188 -8.75 -11.35 16.42
N TYR A 189 -7.53 -11.76 16.73
CA TYR A 189 -6.39 -11.81 15.83
C TYR A 189 -5.83 -13.22 15.76
N GLY A 190 -5.58 -13.71 14.56
CA GLY A 190 -4.90 -14.96 14.32
C GLY A 190 -4.20 -14.95 12.96
N LYS A 191 -3.26 -15.88 12.78
CA LYS A 191 -2.54 -16.07 11.53
C LYS A 191 -2.27 -17.55 11.27
N LYS A 192 -2.10 -17.89 9.99
CA LYS A 192 -1.75 -19.23 9.56
C LYS A 192 -0.95 -19.14 8.25
N GLU A 193 0.11 -19.92 8.15
CA GLU A 193 0.83 -20.01 6.88
C GLU A 193 -0.10 -20.53 5.78
N ALA A 194 -0.08 -19.87 4.63
CA ALA A 194 -0.72 -20.36 3.43
C ALA A 194 0.00 -21.63 2.94
N GLU A 195 -0.74 -22.48 2.23
CA GLU A 195 -0.10 -23.50 1.40
C GLU A 195 0.90 -22.84 0.44
N GLU A 196 1.78 -23.61 -0.20
CA GLU A 196 2.81 -23.09 -1.12
C GLU A 196 2.22 -22.53 -2.44
N ILE A 197 1.35 -21.51 -2.32
CA ILE A 197 0.67 -20.83 -3.44
C ILE A 197 1.38 -19.56 -3.90
N GLN A 198 2.34 -19.05 -3.11
CA GLN A 198 3.10 -17.83 -3.43
C GLN A 198 4.37 -18.16 -4.22
N ARG A 199 4.82 -17.19 -4.99
CA ARG A 199 6.14 -17.15 -5.64
C ARG A 199 6.81 -15.82 -5.31
N ASP A 200 8.12 -15.86 -5.18
CA ASP A 200 9.01 -14.70 -5.25
C ASP A 200 9.67 -14.68 -6.63
N SER A 201 9.59 -13.56 -7.32
CA SER A 201 10.18 -13.44 -8.66
C SER A 201 11.55 -12.75 -8.62
N ARG A 202 12.03 -12.41 -7.44
CA ARG A 202 13.34 -11.82 -7.19
C ARG A 202 14.10 -12.62 -6.13
N LEU A 203 15.40 -12.43 -6.11
CA LEU A 203 16.27 -12.94 -5.05
C LEU A 203 16.58 -11.78 -4.08
N PRO A 204 16.78 -12.11 -2.80
CA PRO A 204 16.64 -13.41 -2.15
C PRO A 204 15.18 -13.82 -2.04
N GLU A 205 14.88 -15.11 -1.91
CA GLU A 205 13.52 -15.57 -1.67
C GLU A 205 13.10 -15.26 -0.23
N VAL A 206 12.49 -14.09 -0.02
CA VAL A 206 12.05 -13.58 1.29
C VAL A 206 10.65 -13.00 1.17
N TYR A 207 9.69 -13.54 1.90
CA TYR A 207 8.33 -13.00 1.98
C TYR A 207 7.56 -13.57 3.17
N SER A 208 6.49 -12.89 3.59
CA SER A 208 5.55 -13.43 4.56
C SER A 208 4.66 -14.48 3.91
N LYS A 209 4.59 -15.67 4.49
CA LYS A 209 3.68 -16.74 4.09
C LYS A 209 2.34 -16.67 4.84
N ASP A 210 2.23 -15.82 5.85
CA ASP A 210 1.08 -15.77 6.74
C ASP A 210 -0.13 -15.14 6.05
N VAL A 211 -1.27 -15.82 6.08
CA VAL A 211 -2.60 -15.22 5.99
C VAL A 211 -2.95 -14.76 7.40
N THR A 212 -3.09 -13.44 7.57
CA THR A 212 -3.48 -12.84 8.84
C THR A 212 -4.94 -12.49 8.82
N ARG A 213 -5.68 -12.82 9.90
CA ARG A 213 -7.09 -12.48 10.06
C ARG A 213 -7.33 -11.70 11.34
N PHE A 214 -7.99 -10.54 11.22
CA PHE A 214 -8.71 -9.90 12.30
C PHE A 214 -10.19 -10.22 12.13
N ARG A 215 -10.79 -10.86 13.12
CA ARG A 215 -12.19 -11.30 13.09
C ARG A 215 -12.99 -10.53 14.12
N PHE A 216 -13.90 -9.70 13.65
CA PHE A 216 -14.85 -9.00 14.51
C PHE A 216 -16.12 -9.83 14.65
N VAL A 217 -16.47 -10.14 15.90
CA VAL A 217 -17.67 -10.88 16.28
C VAL A 217 -18.63 -9.93 16.98
N PRO A 218 -19.72 -9.50 16.34
CA PRO A 218 -20.69 -8.58 16.92
C PRO A 218 -21.43 -9.25 18.10
N LYS A 219 -21.65 -8.48 19.16
CA LYS A 219 -22.35 -8.92 20.37
C LYS A 219 -23.85 -9.19 20.13
N ASP A 220 -24.43 -8.55 19.13
CA ASP A 220 -25.84 -8.71 18.75
C ASP A 220 -26.11 -9.95 17.89
N GLY A 221 -25.08 -10.75 17.58
CA GLY A 221 -25.18 -11.93 16.75
C GLY A 221 -25.37 -11.64 15.25
N SER A 222 -25.21 -10.40 14.82
CA SER A 222 -25.22 -10.06 13.39
C SER A 222 -23.95 -10.57 12.68
N ARG A 223 -23.83 -10.31 11.35
CA ARG A 223 -22.72 -10.81 10.54
C ARG A 223 -21.34 -10.37 11.06
N GLU A 224 -20.40 -11.29 11.06
CA GLU A 224 -19.00 -11.02 11.34
C GLU A 224 -18.34 -10.15 10.25
N VAL A 225 -17.25 -9.48 10.60
CA VAL A 225 -16.39 -8.77 9.65
C VAL A 225 -14.95 -9.24 9.81
N TRP A 226 -14.33 -9.66 8.71
CA TRP A 226 -12.96 -10.14 8.69
C TRP A 226 -12.05 -9.17 7.92
N MET A 227 -10.93 -8.77 8.54
CA MET A 227 -9.84 -8.09 7.84
C MET A 227 -8.78 -9.13 7.54
N ILE A 228 -8.43 -9.28 6.27
CA ILE A 228 -7.39 -10.21 5.81
C ILE A 228 -6.20 -9.40 5.30
N ASN A 229 -5.00 -9.74 5.79
CA ASN A 229 -3.74 -9.24 5.23
C ASN A 229 -2.93 -10.42 4.69
N PHE A 230 -2.43 -10.29 3.46
CA PHE A 230 -1.61 -11.29 2.80
C PHE A 230 -0.64 -10.65 1.81
N ALA A 231 0.60 -11.13 1.76
CA ALA A 231 1.63 -10.58 0.88
C ALA A 231 1.57 -11.23 -0.50
N SER A 232 0.77 -10.66 -1.40
CA SER A 232 0.73 -11.05 -2.81
C SER A 232 0.27 -9.90 -3.70
N HIS A 233 0.96 -9.67 -4.81
CA HIS A 233 0.45 -8.86 -5.91
C HIS A 233 -0.90 -9.41 -6.38
N THR A 234 -1.86 -8.53 -6.57
CA THR A 234 -3.18 -8.88 -7.11
C THR A 234 -3.10 -8.86 -8.64
N GLU A 235 -2.45 -9.89 -9.21
CA GLU A 235 -2.08 -9.96 -10.64
C GLU A 235 -2.24 -11.35 -11.28
N SER A 236 -3.06 -12.22 -10.69
CA SER A 236 -3.17 -13.64 -11.10
C SER A 236 -3.71 -13.84 -12.51
N LEU A 237 -4.46 -12.85 -13.06
CA LEU A 237 -4.92 -12.86 -14.45
C LEU A 237 -3.81 -12.59 -15.48
N LEU A 238 -2.63 -12.15 -15.02
CA LEU A 238 -1.42 -11.94 -15.80
C LEU A 238 -1.53 -10.93 -16.98
N GLY A 239 -0.41 -10.65 -17.64
CA GLY A 239 -0.26 -9.58 -18.63
C GLY A 239 -1.01 -9.76 -19.96
N LYS A 240 -1.67 -10.90 -20.21
CA LYS A 240 -2.53 -11.09 -21.40
C LYS A 240 -3.96 -10.61 -21.17
N ASN A 241 -4.35 -10.37 -19.92
CA ASN A 241 -5.68 -9.92 -19.56
C ASN A 241 -5.99 -8.52 -20.12
N SER A 242 -7.24 -8.34 -20.59
CA SER A 242 -7.83 -7.06 -20.98
C SER A 242 -9.23 -6.87 -20.41
N TYR A 243 -9.62 -7.66 -19.42
CA TYR A 243 -10.90 -7.55 -18.73
C TYR A 243 -10.69 -6.96 -17.35
N VAL A 244 -11.65 -6.13 -16.92
CA VAL A 244 -11.67 -5.60 -15.55
C VAL A 244 -12.14 -6.68 -14.59
N SER A 245 -11.46 -6.81 -13.44
CA SER A 245 -11.75 -7.80 -12.42
C SER A 245 -11.21 -7.32 -11.06
N ALA A 246 -11.74 -7.85 -9.97
CA ALA A 246 -11.14 -7.73 -8.63
C ALA A 246 -10.02 -8.76 -8.39
N ASP A 247 -9.65 -9.54 -9.44
CA ASP A 247 -8.64 -10.60 -9.41
C ASP A 247 -8.91 -11.60 -8.27
N PHE A 248 -7.91 -12.28 -7.72
CA PHE A 248 -8.10 -13.28 -6.65
C PHE A 248 -8.78 -12.72 -5.39
N ALA A 249 -8.65 -11.41 -5.12
CA ALA A 249 -9.27 -10.77 -3.95
C ALA A 249 -10.81 -10.82 -4.00
N GLY A 250 -11.39 -10.76 -5.21
CA GLY A 250 -12.83 -10.97 -5.42
C GLY A 250 -13.26 -12.39 -5.03
N TYR A 251 -12.53 -13.40 -5.50
CA TYR A 251 -12.81 -14.80 -5.19
C TYR A 251 -12.61 -15.11 -3.70
N LEU A 252 -11.56 -14.57 -3.07
CA LEU A 252 -11.31 -14.68 -1.64
C LEU A 252 -12.52 -14.19 -0.82
N ARG A 253 -12.99 -12.97 -1.09
CA ARG A 253 -14.13 -12.36 -0.35
C ARG A 253 -15.43 -13.13 -0.56
N ASN A 254 -15.69 -13.57 -1.78
CA ASN A 254 -16.89 -14.32 -2.12
C ASN A 254 -16.91 -15.71 -1.46
N GLU A 255 -15.77 -16.42 -1.43
CA GLU A 255 -15.65 -17.73 -0.78
C GLU A 255 -15.89 -17.63 0.73
N ILE A 256 -15.30 -16.64 1.42
CA ILE A 256 -15.54 -16.40 2.85
C ILE A 256 -17.01 -16.09 3.09
N LEU A 257 -17.61 -15.18 2.31
CA LEU A 257 -19.02 -14.81 2.46
C LEU A 257 -19.94 -16.01 2.26
N GLU A 258 -19.71 -16.82 1.22
CA GLU A 258 -20.51 -18.00 0.93
C GLU A 258 -20.43 -19.05 2.04
N LYS A 259 -19.25 -19.34 2.57
CA LYS A 259 -19.01 -20.41 3.53
C LYS A 259 -19.34 -20.02 4.98
N THR A 260 -19.18 -18.73 5.33
CA THR A 260 -19.26 -18.29 6.73
C THR A 260 -20.31 -17.21 6.99
N GLY A 261 -20.78 -16.53 5.96
CA GLY A 261 -21.64 -15.35 6.09
C GLY A 261 -20.89 -14.08 6.52
N ALA A 262 -19.57 -14.14 6.71
CA ALA A 262 -18.76 -12.97 7.11
C ALA A 262 -18.47 -12.05 5.93
N GLU A 263 -18.58 -10.75 6.16
CA GLU A 263 -18.06 -9.74 5.23
C GLU A 263 -16.53 -9.65 5.35
N THR A 264 -15.85 -9.37 4.24
CA THR A 264 -14.38 -9.38 4.23
C THR A 264 -13.81 -8.15 3.56
N ILE A 265 -12.79 -7.55 4.21
CA ILE A 265 -11.91 -6.53 3.65
C ILE A 265 -10.49 -7.10 3.51
N TYR A 266 -9.86 -6.91 2.35
CA TYR A 266 -8.54 -7.44 2.03
C TYR A 266 -7.51 -6.32 1.94
N PHE A 267 -6.30 -6.57 2.45
CA PHE A 267 -5.17 -5.66 2.42
C PHE A 267 -3.89 -6.38 2.01
N VAL A 268 -3.05 -5.70 1.25
CA VAL A 268 -1.79 -6.25 0.75
C VAL A 268 -0.64 -5.99 1.72
N GLY A 269 0.23 -6.99 1.89
CA GLY A 269 1.46 -6.90 2.69
C GLY A 269 2.66 -6.37 1.90
N ALA A 270 3.89 -6.75 2.30
CA ALA A 270 5.12 -6.41 1.58
C ALA A 270 5.23 -7.25 0.29
N ILE A 271 5.23 -6.58 -0.87
CA ILE A 271 5.13 -7.24 -2.18
C ILE A 271 6.23 -6.83 -3.17
N GLY A 272 7.17 -5.94 -2.76
CA GLY A 272 8.12 -5.29 -3.69
C GLY A 272 9.02 -6.23 -4.49
N GLY A 273 9.33 -7.45 -4.02
CA GLY A 273 10.06 -8.48 -4.76
C GLY A 273 9.23 -9.19 -5.84
N LEU A 274 8.12 -8.59 -6.29
CA LEU A 274 7.13 -9.22 -7.16
C LEU A 274 6.56 -10.51 -6.53
N ILE A 275 6.28 -10.44 -5.24
CA ILE A 275 5.59 -11.53 -4.55
C ILE A 275 4.20 -11.65 -5.14
N GLY A 276 3.87 -12.80 -5.68
CA GLY A 276 2.59 -13.06 -6.34
C GLY A 276 2.12 -14.49 -6.12
N LEU A 277 0.96 -14.82 -6.65
CA LEU A 277 0.51 -16.20 -6.68
C LEU A 277 1.22 -16.99 -7.79
N LYS A 278 1.45 -18.27 -7.55
CA LYS A 278 1.84 -19.23 -8.58
C LYS A 278 0.71 -19.39 -9.61
N GLU A 279 1.05 -19.83 -10.82
CA GLU A 279 0.06 -20.30 -11.77
C GLU A 279 -0.44 -21.69 -11.31
N LEU A 280 -1.66 -21.76 -10.80
CA LEU A 280 -2.25 -22.97 -10.18
C LEU A 280 -3.09 -23.78 -11.18
N ASP A 281 -3.34 -23.24 -12.38
CA ASP A 281 -4.02 -23.89 -13.50
C ASP A 281 -3.55 -23.26 -14.81
N GLU A 282 -3.67 -23.97 -15.93
CA GLU A 282 -3.36 -23.46 -17.28
C GLU A 282 -4.32 -22.32 -17.72
N ASP A 283 -5.57 -22.33 -17.23
CA ASP A 283 -6.54 -21.25 -17.39
C ASP A 283 -6.33 -20.20 -16.28
N ASN A 284 -5.93 -18.99 -16.67
CA ASN A 284 -5.63 -17.92 -15.73
C ASN A 284 -6.85 -17.52 -14.87
N ILE A 285 -8.06 -17.59 -15.40
CA ILE A 285 -9.28 -17.27 -14.62
C ILE A 285 -9.47 -18.32 -13.54
N LYS A 286 -9.33 -19.60 -13.90
CA LYS A 286 -9.42 -20.69 -12.95
C LYS A 286 -8.26 -20.66 -11.94
N SER A 287 -7.04 -20.38 -12.38
CA SER A 287 -5.88 -20.19 -11.50
C SER A 287 -6.14 -19.09 -10.47
N THR A 288 -6.69 -17.94 -10.91
CA THR A 288 -7.06 -16.81 -10.06
C THR A 288 -8.13 -17.20 -9.03
N MET A 289 -9.15 -17.94 -9.44
CA MET A 289 -10.19 -18.46 -8.56
C MET A 289 -9.60 -19.39 -7.50
N ILE A 290 -8.81 -20.38 -7.89
CA ILE A 290 -8.15 -21.34 -6.97
C ILE A 290 -7.28 -20.58 -5.96
N GLY A 291 -6.49 -19.59 -6.40
CA GLY A 291 -5.65 -18.78 -5.53
C GLY A 291 -6.45 -18.03 -4.46
N GLY A 292 -7.51 -17.35 -4.87
CA GLY A 292 -8.39 -16.63 -3.95
C GLY A 292 -9.08 -17.56 -2.94
N GLN A 293 -9.59 -18.69 -3.41
CA GLN A 293 -10.20 -19.72 -2.56
C GLN A 293 -9.21 -20.35 -1.59
N SER A 294 -7.96 -20.61 -1.99
CA SER A 294 -6.92 -21.15 -1.11
C SER A 294 -6.59 -20.20 0.03
N ILE A 295 -6.48 -18.90 -0.23
CA ILE A 295 -6.29 -17.89 0.81
C ILE A 295 -7.51 -17.85 1.75
N ALA A 296 -8.72 -17.91 1.20
CA ALA A 296 -9.97 -17.95 1.97
C ALA A 296 -10.02 -19.17 2.91
N HIS A 297 -9.70 -20.35 2.39
CA HIS A 297 -9.65 -21.60 3.17
C HIS A 297 -8.59 -21.52 4.28
N THR A 298 -7.41 -20.97 4.01
CA THR A 298 -6.39 -20.73 5.03
C THR A 298 -6.90 -19.79 6.11
N ALA A 299 -7.55 -18.68 5.72
CA ALA A 299 -8.15 -17.74 6.66
C ALA A 299 -9.24 -18.38 7.52
N MET A 300 -10.11 -19.22 6.94
CA MET A 300 -11.14 -19.96 7.68
C MET A 300 -10.56 -21.00 8.63
N ALA A 301 -9.40 -21.59 8.29
CA ALA A 301 -8.72 -22.60 9.10
C ALA A 301 -7.83 -22.03 10.23
N ILE A 302 -7.90 -20.74 10.52
CA ILE A 302 -7.24 -20.13 11.68
C ILE A 302 -8.06 -20.46 12.92
N GLU A 303 -7.54 -21.33 13.77
CA GLU A 303 -8.18 -21.78 15.03
C GLU A 303 -7.55 -21.10 16.25
N ASP A 304 -6.23 -20.82 16.20
CA ASP A 304 -5.51 -20.18 17.29
C ASP A 304 -5.63 -18.65 17.17
N GLU A 305 -6.63 -18.10 17.85
CA GLU A 305 -6.93 -16.67 17.87
C GLU A 305 -6.76 -16.06 19.25
N ARG A 306 -6.12 -14.90 19.29
CA ARG A 306 -6.06 -14.05 20.48
C ARG A 306 -7.21 -13.04 20.46
N LYS A 307 -8.04 -13.02 21.53
CA LYS A 307 -8.98 -11.91 21.75
C LYS A 307 -8.18 -10.66 22.11
N LEU A 308 -8.45 -9.57 21.42
CA LEU A 308 -7.81 -8.28 21.63
C LEU A 308 -8.61 -7.46 22.65
N ARG A 309 -7.94 -6.81 23.58
CA ARG A 309 -8.53 -5.78 24.45
C ARG A 309 -8.82 -4.53 23.60
N PRO A 310 -9.89 -3.76 23.88
CA PRO A 310 -10.22 -2.55 23.11
C PRO A 310 -9.22 -1.42 23.38
N ILE A 311 -8.05 -1.54 22.79
CA ILE A 311 -6.96 -0.57 22.82
C ILE A 311 -6.50 -0.33 21.39
N LEU A 312 -6.66 0.89 20.89
CA LEU A 312 -6.25 1.31 19.57
C LEU A 312 -5.41 2.57 19.65
N ASN A 313 -4.10 2.40 19.62
CA ASN A 313 -3.14 3.49 19.63
C ASN A 313 -2.69 3.84 18.21
N TYR A 314 -2.31 5.09 17.96
CA TYR A 314 -2.08 5.59 16.63
C TYR A 314 -1.03 6.69 16.57
N MET A 315 -0.20 6.67 15.50
CA MET A 315 0.71 7.74 15.12
C MET A 315 0.76 7.89 13.61
N ARG A 316 0.71 9.13 13.12
CA ARG A 316 0.99 9.51 11.73
C ARG A 316 2.27 10.32 11.66
N GLN A 317 3.14 9.97 10.71
CA GLN A 317 4.33 10.74 10.41
C GLN A 317 4.38 11.09 8.94
N GLU A 318 4.28 12.38 8.63
CA GLU A 318 4.54 12.90 7.29
C GLU A 318 6.05 12.98 7.05
N TYR A 319 6.47 12.72 5.81
CA TYR A 319 7.88 12.81 5.43
C TYR A 319 8.05 13.15 3.94
N TYR A 320 9.27 13.49 3.57
CA TYR A 320 9.66 13.74 2.19
C TYR A 320 10.44 12.56 1.64
N ALA A 321 9.85 11.80 0.72
CA ALA A 321 10.53 10.76 -0.04
C ALA A 321 11.30 11.40 -1.21
N GLN A 322 12.64 11.37 -1.15
CA GLN A 322 13.51 11.94 -2.18
C GLN A 322 13.24 11.28 -3.53
N CYS A 323 13.17 12.10 -4.59
CA CYS A 323 12.93 11.62 -5.96
C CYS A 323 14.14 11.94 -6.84
N ASP A 324 14.83 10.89 -7.29
CA ASP A 324 15.93 10.96 -8.27
C ASP A 324 15.49 10.46 -9.66
N ASN A 325 14.31 9.84 -9.75
CA ASN A 325 13.75 9.34 -10.99
C ASN A 325 13.17 10.49 -11.83
N TYR A 326 13.95 10.92 -12.81
CA TYR A 326 13.56 12.04 -13.68
C TYR A 326 12.39 11.70 -14.62
N VAL A 327 12.11 10.42 -14.90
CA VAL A 327 10.97 9.99 -15.70
C VAL A 327 9.69 10.20 -14.90
N LEU A 328 9.64 9.76 -13.65
CA LEU A 328 8.51 10.01 -12.74
C LEU A 328 8.30 11.50 -12.51
N ALA A 329 9.38 12.26 -12.31
CA ALA A 329 9.30 13.72 -12.17
C ALA A 329 8.74 14.39 -13.45
N LEU A 330 9.08 13.88 -14.64
CA LEU A 330 8.56 14.39 -15.91
C LEU A 330 7.06 14.11 -16.06
N VAL A 331 6.64 12.85 -15.85
CA VAL A 331 5.22 12.47 -15.99
C VAL A 331 4.33 13.14 -14.95
N GLN A 332 4.85 13.40 -13.76
CA GLN A 332 4.22 14.23 -12.75
C GLN A 332 4.08 15.68 -13.22
N ARG A 333 5.16 16.25 -13.78
CA ARG A 333 5.17 17.65 -14.25
C ARG A 333 4.21 17.91 -15.41
N VAL A 334 4.05 16.94 -16.33
CA VAL A 334 3.10 17.04 -17.44
C VAL A 334 1.67 16.62 -17.06
N GLY A 335 1.46 16.18 -15.82
CA GLY A 335 0.16 15.92 -15.23
C GLY A 335 -0.45 14.56 -15.59
N ILE A 336 0.36 13.62 -16.11
CA ILE A 336 -0.02 12.22 -16.28
C ILE A 336 -0.16 11.57 -14.89
N LEU A 337 0.91 11.61 -14.09
CA LEU A 337 0.89 11.25 -12.68
C LEU A 337 0.45 12.45 -11.83
N LYS A 338 -0.55 12.27 -10.98
CA LYS A 338 -0.97 13.27 -10.00
C LYS A 338 -0.38 12.91 -8.64
N SER A 339 0.49 13.76 -8.11
CA SER A 339 1.09 13.60 -6.78
C SER A 339 1.53 14.93 -6.21
N HIS A 340 1.73 15.00 -4.89
CA HIS A 340 2.22 16.20 -4.21
C HIS A 340 3.75 16.23 -4.18
N ALA A 341 4.35 16.94 -5.15
CA ALA A 341 5.78 17.19 -5.18
C ALA A 341 6.17 18.37 -4.28
N ALA A 342 7.29 18.21 -3.58
CA ALA A 342 7.92 19.24 -2.75
C ALA A 342 9.35 19.49 -3.21
N TYR A 343 9.81 20.76 -3.12
CA TYR A 343 11.17 21.13 -3.53
C TYR A 343 12.06 21.28 -2.30
N THR A 344 12.64 20.14 -1.92
CA THR A 344 13.44 20.00 -0.67
C THR A 344 14.91 20.38 -0.83
N GLY A 345 15.39 20.55 -2.07
CA GLY A 345 16.80 20.72 -2.35
C GLY A 345 17.64 19.43 -2.21
N LYS A 346 16.98 18.29 -1.99
CA LYS A 346 17.63 16.97 -1.85
C LYS A 346 17.59 16.20 -3.16
N GLY A 347 18.55 15.29 -3.31
CA GLY A 347 18.67 14.42 -4.48
C GLY A 347 19.08 15.16 -5.77
N SER A 348 19.19 14.40 -6.84
CA SER A 348 19.63 14.88 -8.15
C SER A 348 18.65 15.88 -8.80
N LEU A 349 17.37 15.83 -8.41
CA LEU A 349 16.31 16.68 -8.96
C LEU A 349 15.91 17.84 -8.03
N ASN A 350 16.46 17.93 -6.82
CA ASN A 350 16.05 18.87 -5.77
C ASN A 350 14.55 18.73 -5.41
N MET A 351 13.96 17.56 -5.63
CA MET A 351 12.55 17.27 -5.50
C MET A 351 12.31 16.03 -4.62
N SER A 352 11.23 16.05 -3.89
CA SER A 352 10.74 14.89 -3.14
C SER A 352 9.22 14.77 -3.32
N LEU A 353 8.65 13.61 -3.03
CA LEU A 353 7.21 13.47 -2.81
C LEU A 353 6.92 13.72 -1.32
N HIS A 354 5.88 14.50 -1.04
CA HIS A 354 5.35 14.65 0.31
C HIS A 354 4.38 13.48 0.55
N THR A 355 4.71 12.62 1.48
CA THR A 355 3.93 11.40 1.77
C THR A 355 3.86 11.16 3.28
N GLU A 356 3.31 10.02 3.71
CA GLU A 356 3.11 9.69 5.11
C GLU A 356 3.31 8.21 5.40
N MET A 357 3.65 7.92 6.64
CA MET A 357 3.70 6.59 7.24
C MET A 357 2.78 6.58 8.44
N ASN A 358 1.98 5.53 8.60
CA ASN A 358 1.04 5.40 9.71
C ASN A 358 1.38 4.16 10.52
N TYR A 359 1.37 4.30 11.84
CA TYR A 359 1.64 3.24 12.79
C TYR A 359 0.47 3.09 13.75
N PHE A 360 0.02 1.86 13.92
CA PHE A 360 -1.05 1.51 14.84
C PHE A 360 -0.63 0.42 15.81
N GLU A 361 -1.24 0.42 16.99
CA GLU A 361 -1.20 -0.72 17.88
C GLU A 361 -2.62 -1.13 18.27
N LEU A 362 -2.96 -2.39 18.03
CA LEU A 362 -4.19 -3.03 18.53
C LEU A 362 -3.82 -3.97 19.66
N ASP A 363 -4.08 -3.56 20.90
CA ASP A 363 -3.69 -4.32 22.12
C ASP A 363 -2.23 -4.81 22.07
N GLY A 364 -1.32 -3.90 21.69
CA GLY A 364 0.11 -4.16 21.60
C GLY A 364 0.57 -4.82 20.28
N LEU A 365 -0.32 -5.35 19.47
CA LEU A 365 0.01 -5.81 18.12
C LEU A 365 0.35 -4.62 17.23
N LYS A 366 1.55 -4.59 16.67
CA LYS A 366 2.06 -3.49 15.85
C LYS A 366 1.67 -3.67 14.39
N LEU A 367 1.15 -2.59 13.79
CA LEU A 367 0.77 -2.53 12.38
C LEU A 367 1.41 -1.31 11.73
N LEU A 368 2.19 -1.52 10.67
CA LEU A 368 2.86 -0.46 9.92
C LEU A 368 2.28 -0.34 8.53
N PHE A 369 1.83 0.87 8.18
CA PHE A 369 1.20 1.22 6.92
C PHE A 369 2.15 2.09 6.08
N LEU A 370 2.50 1.62 4.89
CA LEU A 370 3.50 2.19 4.01
C LEU A 370 2.91 2.62 2.67
N PRO A 371 3.38 3.74 2.08
CA PRO A 371 2.85 4.27 0.83
C PRO A 371 3.48 3.66 -0.44
N CYS A 372 4.06 2.48 -0.35
CA CYS A 372 4.95 1.93 -1.37
C CYS A 372 4.78 0.42 -1.56
N GLU A 373 5.41 -0.11 -2.58
CA GLU A 373 5.68 -1.53 -2.79
C GLU A 373 7.04 -1.86 -2.15
N LEU A 374 7.00 -2.26 -0.87
CA LEU A 374 8.21 -2.55 -0.10
C LEU A 374 8.79 -3.90 -0.49
N PHE A 375 10.07 -3.95 -0.85
CA PHE A 375 10.81 -5.22 -0.96
C PHE A 375 10.84 -5.90 0.40
N PRO A 376 10.48 -7.20 0.47
CA PRO A 376 10.31 -7.91 1.74
C PRO A 376 11.57 -7.93 2.63
N GLU A 377 12.76 -7.92 2.04
CA GLU A 377 14.04 -7.89 2.78
C GLU A 377 14.18 -6.63 3.63
N LEU A 378 13.58 -5.53 3.19
CA LEU A 378 13.55 -4.28 3.98
C LEU A 378 12.65 -4.40 5.22
N ALA A 379 11.68 -5.30 5.20
CA ALA A 379 10.85 -5.61 6.37
C ALA A 379 11.50 -6.69 7.24
N TYR A 380 11.89 -7.82 6.64
CA TYR A 380 12.21 -9.07 7.34
C TYR A 380 13.72 -9.35 7.44
N GLY A 381 14.56 -8.64 6.69
CA GLY A 381 15.99 -8.95 6.54
C GLY A 381 16.25 -10.01 5.46
N GLY A 382 17.45 -10.59 5.47
CA GLY A 382 17.84 -11.59 4.48
C GLY A 382 18.40 -10.98 3.20
N TYR A 383 18.99 -9.78 3.27
CA TYR A 383 19.62 -9.12 2.13
C TYR A 383 20.65 -10.01 1.42
N LEU A 384 20.75 -9.85 0.09
CA LEU A 384 21.80 -10.48 -0.69
C LEU A 384 23.18 -10.06 -0.18
N ASP A 385 24.12 -11.01 -0.16
CA ASP A 385 25.52 -10.72 0.08
C ASP A 385 26.16 -10.00 -1.13
N ALA A 386 27.42 -9.64 -1.02
CA ALA A 386 28.16 -8.98 -2.11
C ALA A 386 28.28 -9.83 -3.36
N GLU A 387 28.33 -11.18 -3.23
CA GLU A 387 28.41 -12.09 -4.37
C GLU A 387 27.06 -12.15 -5.12
N GLY A 388 25.96 -12.17 -4.40
CA GLY A 388 24.61 -12.21 -4.92
C GLY A 388 24.05 -10.85 -5.38
N SER A 389 24.57 -9.70 -4.90
CA SER A 389 24.05 -8.38 -5.23
C SER A 389 24.37 -7.94 -6.66
N ALA A 390 23.58 -7.01 -7.23
CA ALA A 390 23.66 -6.57 -8.62
C ALA A 390 25.05 -6.01 -9.04
N GLU A 391 25.69 -5.26 -8.15
CA GLU A 391 26.99 -4.62 -8.42
C GLU A 391 28.11 -5.08 -7.48
N GLY A 392 27.92 -6.16 -6.73
CA GLY A 392 28.91 -6.62 -5.76
C GLY A 392 28.96 -5.78 -4.48
N LYS A 393 27.90 -5.08 -4.16
CA LYS A 393 27.80 -4.22 -2.96
C LYS A 393 27.50 -5.04 -1.71
N SER A 394 28.18 -4.69 -0.60
CA SER A 394 27.93 -5.30 0.71
C SER A 394 26.48 -5.09 1.18
N PRO A 395 25.87 -6.09 1.87
CA PRO A 395 24.59 -5.89 2.55
C PRO A 395 24.63 -4.79 3.64
N ASP A 396 25.80 -4.44 4.15
CA ASP A 396 25.97 -3.43 5.20
C ASP A 396 25.50 -2.03 4.80
N ILE A 397 25.35 -1.76 3.50
CA ILE A 397 24.81 -0.47 3.02
C ILE A 397 23.29 -0.38 3.12
N ASN A 398 22.62 -1.50 3.35
CA ASN A 398 21.17 -1.52 3.53
C ASN A 398 20.77 -0.99 4.91
N PRO A 399 19.59 -0.40 5.03
CA PRO A 399 19.08 0.01 6.33
C PRO A 399 18.75 -1.22 7.20
N THR A 400 18.66 -1.00 8.50
CA THR A 400 18.13 -2.02 9.43
C THR A 400 16.71 -2.41 9.02
N PRO A 401 16.38 -3.71 8.95
CA PRO A 401 15.03 -4.18 8.61
C PRO A 401 13.96 -3.64 9.58
N LEU A 402 12.76 -3.38 9.06
CA LEU A 402 11.71 -2.69 9.84
C LEU A 402 11.27 -3.50 11.06
N LEU A 403 11.17 -4.84 10.97
CA LEU A 403 10.81 -5.67 12.12
C LEU A 403 11.90 -5.61 13.22
N GLN A 404 13.16 -5.54 12.83
CA GLN A 404 14.26 -5.34 13.76
C GLN A 404 14.22 -3.95 14.41
N ILE A 405 13.91 -2.87 13.67
CA ILE A 405 13.69 -1.53 14.23
C ILE A 405 12.53 -1.55 15.24
N ALA A 406 11.46 -2.26 14.93
CA ALA A 406 10.32 -2.43 15.83
C ALA A 406 10.62 -3.29 17.05
N ASN A 407 11.71 -4.06 17.03
CA ASN A 407 12.00 -5.15 17.98
C ASN A 407 10.78 -6.06 18.16
N ASP A 408 10.20 -6.53 17.02
CA ASP A 408 8.99 -7.34 17.02
C ASP A 408 8.83 -8.09 15.69
N ASP A 409 9.08 -9.40 15.73
CA ASP A 409 8.97 -10.27 14.57
C ASP A 409 7.51 -10.55 14.13
N ASN A 410 6.53 -10.13 14.95
CA ASN A 410 5.11 -10.25 14.65
C ASN A 410 4.47 -8.96 14.13
N MET A 411 5.25 -7.89 13.93
CA MET A 411 4.73 -6.66 13.34
C MET A 411 4.19 -6.92 11.94
N LEU A 412 2.98 -6.45 11.67
CA LEU A 412 2.33 -6.58 10.38
C LEU A 412 2.65 -5.40 9.47
N ILE A 413 2.93 -5.70 8.21
CA ILE A 413 3.18 -4.71 7.15
C ILE A 413 1.95 -4.60 6.25
N PHE A 414 1.51 -3.36 6.00
CA PHE A 414 0.47 -2.99 5.06
C PHE A 414 1.05 -2.00 4.05
N CYS A 415 1.06 -2.39 2.78
CA CYS A 415 1.59 -1.55 1.70
C CYS A 415 0.49 -0.77 0.97
N LEU A 416 0.89 0.16 0.10
CA LEU A 416 0.02 0.98 -0.74
C LEU A 416 -1.04 1.77 0.05
N SER A 417 -0.62 2.27 1.19
CA SER A 417 -1.46 3.05 2.10
C SER A 417 -1.26 4.54 1.93
N ASN A 418 -2.33 5.26 1.66
CA ASN A 418 -2.42 6.73 1.60
C ASN A 418 -1.57 7.40 0.50
N ASP A 419 -0.82 6.64 -0.27
CA ASP A 419 -0.05 7.09 -1.43
C ASP A 419 0.39 5.88 -2.27
N PHE A 420 0.94 6.16 -3.46
CA PHE A 420 1.55 5.20 -4.37
C PHE A 420 2.91 5.74 -4.84
N THR A 421 3.97 5.43 -4.10
CA THR A 421 5.32 5.94 -4.36
C THR A 421 6.20 4.99 -5.17
N GLY A 422 5.65 3.83 -5.59
CA GLY A 422 6.34 2.79 -6.33
C GLY A 422 7.23 1.90 -5.46
N TYR A 423 8.17 1.21 -6.10
CA TYR A 423 9.04 0.25 -5.41
C TYR A 423 10.05 0.89 -4.48
N VAL A 424 10.26 0.25 -3.33
CA VAL A 424 11.37 0.54 -2.42
C VAL A 424 12.30 -0.65 -2.41
N VAL A 425 13.44 -0.52 -3.09
CA VAL A 425 14.42 -1.57 -3.40
C VAL A 425 15.61 -1.48 -2.43
N PRO A 426 16.18 -2.61 -1.95
CA PRO A 426 17.39 -2.61 -1.15
C PRO A 426 18.56 -1.92 -1.86
N PRO A 427 19.26 -0.96 -1.23
CA PRO A 427 20.36 -0.19 -1.84
C PRO A 427 21.49 -1.05 -2.43
N ASN A 428 21.80 -2.21 -1.85
CA ASN A 428 22.85 -3.07 -2.36
C ASN A 428 22.48 -3.80 -3.65
N ASP A 429 21.18 -4.01 -3.90
CA ASP A 429 20.69 -4.64 -5.13
C ASP A 429 20.02 -3.65 -6.10
N PHE A 430 20.04 -2.35 -5.79
CA PHE A 430 19.50 -1.30 -6.65
C PHE A 430 20.40 -1.09 -7.88
N TYR A 431 19.86 -1.40 -9.08
CA TYR A 431 20.60 -1.36 -10.34
C TYR A 431 19.83 -0.68 -11.47
N LEU A 432 20.40 0.36 -12.03
CA LEU A 432 19.84 1.10 -13.17
C LEU A 432 20.59 0.76 -14.46
N ASN A 433 19.86 0.83 -15.59
CA ASN A 433 20.47 0.76 -16.90
C ASN A 433 21.55 1.86 -17.05
N PRO A 434 22.82 1.52 -17.23
CA PRO A 434 23.89 2.53 -17.25
C PRO A 434 23.82 3.47 -18.44
N ASN A 435 23.13 3.09 -19.53
CA ASN A 435 22.95 3.90 -20.72
C ASN A 435 21.65 4.70 -20.71
N GLU A 436 20.61 4.21 -20.05
CA GLU A 436 19.24 4.74 -20.08
C GLU A 436 18.58 4.63 -18.70
N PRO A 437 19.18 5.23 -17.65
CA PRO A 437 18.70 5.10 -16.28
C PRO A 437 17.24 5.58 -16.18
N TYR A 438 16.40 4.84 -15.43
CA TYR A 438 14.97 5.07 -15.23
C TYR A 438 14.08 5.00 -16.48
N ILE A 439 14.65 4.88 -17.70
CA ILE A 439 13.86 4.74 -18.94
C ILE A 439 13.60 3.27 -19.25
N ASN A 440 14.66 2.48 -19.23
CA ASN A 440 14.59 1.06 -19.53
C ASN A 440 15.17 0.25 -18.38
N GLY A 441 14.56 -0.92 -18.13
CA GLY A 441 15.12 -1.91 -17.23
C GLY A 441 16.50 -2.37 -17.71
N ALA A 442 17.23 -3.04 -16.83
CA ALA A 442 18.56 -3.55 -17.09
C ALA A 442 18.67 -5.05 -16.80
N ARG A 443 19.80 -5.64 -17.20
CA ARG A 443 20.28 -6.88 -16.65
C ARG A 443 21.58 -6.60 -15.90
N ASP A 444 21.70 -7.17 -14.72
CA ASP A 444 22.90 -7.04 -13.89
C ASP A 444 24.02 -8.00 -14.36
N ARG A 445 25.13 -8.02 -13.61
CA ARG A 445 26.28 -8.92 -13.88
C ARG A 445 25.97 -10.41 -13.75
N LEU A 446 24.84 -10.77 -13.11
CA LEU A 446 24.33 -12.13 -12.92
C LEU A 446 23.20 -12.47 -13.89
N ASP A 447 22.99 -11.63 -14.92
CA ASP A 447 21.91 -11.73 -15.92
C ASP A 447 20.48 -11.66 -15.35
N ARG A 448 20.32 -11.15 -14.13
CA ARG A 448 19.01 -10.92 -13.52
C ARG A 448 18.40 -9.63 -14.07
N ARG A 449 17.06 -9.60 -14.14
CA ARG A 449 16.30 -8.44 -14.63
C ARG A 449 16.06 -7.47 -13.50
N HIS A 450 16.29 -6.19 -13.81
CA HIS A 450 16.01 -5.04 -12.97
C HIS A 450 15.13 -4.06 -13.73
N TYR A 451 13.85 -3.95 -13.36
CA TYR A 451 12.94 -2.95 -13.92
C TYR A 451 12.21 -2.18 -12.81
N GLU A 452 12.17 -2.70 -11.62
CA GLU A 452 11.51 -2.13 -10.45
C GLU A 452 12.06 -0.74 -10.14
N GLU A 453 13.36 -0.56 -10.37
CA GLU A 453 14.05 0.71 -10.20
C GLU A 453 13.52 1.79 -11.15
N THR A 454 13.00 1.41 -12.32
CA THR A 454 12.35 2.36 -13.23
C THR A 454 11.04 2.90 -12.67
N ASN A 455 10.41 2.18 -11.74
CA ASN A 455 9.20 2.53 -11.02
C ASN A 455 9.47 2.88 -9.54
N SER A 456 10.72 3.12 -9.17
CA SER A 456 11.18 3.59 -7.85
C SER A 456 11.49 5.07 -7.89
N LEU A 457 11.38 5.75 -6.76
CA LEU A 457 11.84 7.14 -6.61
C LEU A 457 13.37 7.26 -6.64
N GLY A 458 14.10 6.20 -6.25
CA GLY A 458 15.54 6.15 -6.21
C GLY A 458 16.11 5.36 -5.02
N PRO A 459 17.43 5.15 -4.97
CA PRO A 459 18.08 4.29 -3.97
C PRO A 459 17.97 4.83 -2.53
N GLU A 460 17.77 6.14 -2.37
CA GLU A 460 17.63 6.76 -1.04
C GLU A 460 16.26 6.49 -0.37
N THR A 461 15.32 5.89 -1.09
CA THR A 461 13.96 5.68 -0.55
C THR A 461 13.98 4.69 0.61
N ALA A 462 14.76 3.60 0.51
CA ALA A 462 14.85 2.60 1.58
C ALA A 462 15.47 3.14 2.86
N PRO A 463 16.65 3.83 2.84
CA PRO A 463 17.19 4.49 4.03
C PRO A 463 16.23 5.52 4.65
N ILE A 464 15.52 6.30 3.82
CA ILE A 464 14.53 7.28 4.31
C ILE A 464 13.37 6.58 5.03
N VAL A 465 12.80 5.52 4.46
CA VAL A 465 11.70 4.74 5.08
C VAL A 465 12.14 4.20 6.45
N ALA A 466 13.32 3.58 6.53
CA ALA A 466 13.85 3.05 7.79
C ALA A 466 14.11 4.15 8.82
N SER A 467 14.68 5.29 8.40
CA SER A 467 14.94 6.45 9.28
C SER A 467 13.64 7.05 9.84
N VAL A 468 12.61 7.20 8.99
CA VAL A 468 11.30 7.70 9.43
C VAL A 468 10.67 6.74 10.43
N PHE A 469 10.73 5.43 10.16
CA PHE A 469 10.18 4.44 11.07
C PHE A 469 10.95 4.37 12.40
N THR A 470 12.28 4.49 12.39
CA THR A 470 13.07 4.65 13.62
C THR A 470 12.58 5.83 14.45
N GLY A 471 12.34 6.98 13.82
CA GLY A 471 11.78 8.16 14.51
C GLY A 471 10.39 7.96 15.08
N ILE A 472 9.56 7.13 14.43
CA ILE A 472 8.25 6.69 14.96
C ILE A 472 8.46 5.85 16.21
N MET A 473 9.32 4.81 16.15
CA MET A 473 9.57 3.89 17.28
C MET A 473 10.19 4.61 18.47
N ASP A 474 11.10 5.57 18.26
CA ASP A 474 11.64 6.43 19.31
C ASP A 474 10.53 7.20 20.03
N THR A 475 9.56 7.74 19.27
CA THR A 475 8.42 8.47 19.82
C THR A 475 7.50 7.56 20.59
N VAL A 476 7.18 6.38 20.04
CA VAL A 476 6.35 5.34 20.68
C VAL A 476 6.96 4.90 22.00
N ASN A 477 8.24 4.51 21.99
CA ASN A 477 8.94 4.03 23.19
C ASN A 477 9.03 5.11 24.29
N LYS A 478 9.32 6.35 23.89
CA LYS A 478 9.35 7.49 24.81
C LYS A 478 7.98 7.72 25.46
N THR A 479 6.91 7.77 24.65
CA THR A 479 5.53 8.00 25.18
C THR A 479 5.12 6.89 26.14
N LYS A 480 5.40 5.62 25.82
CA LYS A 480 5.10 4.50 26.71
C LYS A 480 5.86 4.60 28.05
N ALA A 481 7.16 4.90 27.99
CA ALA A 481 7.97 5.06 29.19
C ALA A 481 7.53 6.24 30.08
N GLU A 482 7.06 7.32 29.49
CA GLU A 482 6.48 8.48 30.22
C GLU A 482 5.15 8.11 30.88
N ALA A 483 4.28 7.36 30.19
CA ALA A 483 3.01 6.89 30.74
C ALA A 483 3.22 5.92 31.94
N GLU A 484 4.16 5.00 31.84
CA GLU A 484 4.51 4.08 32.95
C GLU A 484 5.02 4.81 34.20
N LYS A 485 5.78 5.89 34.02
CA LYS A 485 6.26 6.72 35.15
C LYS A 485 5.15 7.53 35.80
N ALA A 486 4.12 7.92 35.03
CA ALA A 486 2.98 8.67 35.57
C ALA A 486 2.02 7.82 36.41
N VAL A 487 2.06 6.50 36.29
CA VAL A 487 1.21 5.55 37.03
C VAL A 487 1.89 5.10 38.35
N LYS A 488 3.20 5.22 38.45
CA LYS A 488 3.99 4.96 39.66
C LYS A 488 4.03 6.19 40.58
#